data_363f4f1632b4e822e0bac6db3e51ef0d
#
_entry.id   363f4f1632b4e822e0bac6db3e51ef0d
#
_cell.length_a   1.000
_cell.length_b   1.000
_cell.length_c   1.000
_cell.angle_alpha   90.00
_cell.angle_beta   90.00
_cell.angle_gamma   90.00
#
_symmetry.space_group_name_H-M   'P 1'
#
loop_
_entity.id
_entity.type
_entity.pdbx_description
1 polymer ?
#
loop_
_entity_poly.entity_id
_entity_poly.type
_entity_poly.pdbx_seq_one_letter_code
_entity_poly.pdbx_strand_id
1 'polypeptide(L)'
;MHTYPHKIENGEGEVLTFLGVVRDRDGDRTEIELLAPPDVGAPMHRHHLQEEAMTVVAGKLGLQCDGEQPRYAEPGETVILKQGVGHRWWNAGTTELRCTGWAKPPNNIEYFLTALFDSMKRGGSGRPGFFDAASLLTRYRSEIRMLEIPAVVEKVAFPVLLPLGTMLGKYDKFKDAPEPVMEA
;
A
#
# COMPACT_ATOMS: atom_id res chain seq x y z
N MET A 1 7.46 5.60 16.90
CA MET A 1 7.54 6.78 16.02
C MET A 1 8.79 6.59 15.19
N HIS A 2 8.63 6.46 13.87
CA HIS A 2 9.80 6.30 12.99
C HIS A 2 10.54 7.62 12.86
N THR A 3 11.86 7.53 12.67
CA THR A 3 12.68 8.68 12.25
C THR A 3 12.63 8.78 10.73
N TYR A 4 12.37 9.96 10.20
CA TYR A 4 12.38 10.18 8.76
C TYR A 4 13.78 10.56 8.23
N PRO A 5 14.12 10.19 6.99
CA PRO A 5 13.30 9.37 6.10
C PRO A 5 13.21 7.90 6.55
N HIS A 6 12.02 7.30 6.42
CA HIS A 6 11.77 5.90 6.73
C HIS A 6 11.63 5.09 5.44
N LYS A 7 12.58 4.20 5.19
CA LYS A 7 12.67 3.39 3.97
C LYS A 7 12.20 1.98 4.23
N ILE A 8 11.34 1.45 3.35
CA ILE A 8 10.86 0.06 3.34
C ILE A 8 11.07 -0.57 1.95
N GLU A 9 11.15 -1.90 1.90
CA GLU A 9 11.38 -2.68 0.68
C GLU A 9 10.60 -3.99 0.75
N ASN A 10 9.93 -4.39 -0.34
CA ASN A 10 9.04 -5.55 -0.38
C ASN A 10 9.73 -6.89 -0.72
N GLY A 11 11.02 -6.89 -1.06
CA GLY A 11 11.77 -8.10 -1.47
C GLY A 11 11.71 -8.39 -2.98
N GLU A 12 10.93 -7.64 -3.76
CA GLU A 12 10.88 -7.68 -5.23
C GLU A 12 11.54 -6.44 -5.86
N GLY A 13 12.20 -5.64 -5.04
CA GLY A 13 12.92 -4.44 -5.46
C GLY A 13 12.06 -3.17 -5.46
N GLU A 14 10.77 -3.24 -5.11
CA GLU A 14 10.00 -2.04 -4.83
C GLU A 14 10.46 -1.43 -3.50
N VAL A 15 10.75 -0.15 -3.55
CA VAL A 15 11.22 0.63 -2.41
C VAL A 15 10.32 1.84 -2.23
N LEU A 16 9.78 2.00 -1.04
CA LEU A 16 9.11 3.22 -0.60
C LEU A 16 9.95 3.93 0.45
N THR A 17 10.03 5.25 0.35
CA THR A 17 10.68 6.09 1.35
C THR A 17 9.68 7.14 1.82
N PHE A 18 9.21 7.02 3.06
CA PHE A 18 8.38 8.03 3.69
C PHE A 18 9.29 9.18 4.13
N LEU A 19 9.02 10.38 3.63
CA LEU A 19 9.83 11.58 3.90
C LEU A 19 9.34 12.34 5.14
N GLY A 20 8.11 12.07 5.56
CA GLY A 20 7.48 12.68 6.73
C GLY A 20 6.08 13.17 6.45
N VAL A 21 5.45 13.72 7.48
CA VAL A 21 4.12 14.32 7.39
C VAL A 21 4.25 15.83 7.25
N VAL A 22 3.72 16.35 6.15
CA VAL A 22 3.57 17.79 5.90
C VAL A 22 2.20 18.22 6.39
N ARG A 23 2.19 19.23 7.25
CA ARG A 23 0.97 19.86 7.77
C ARG A 23 0.58 21.01 6.86
N ASP A 24 -0.57 20.90 6.23
CA ASP A 24 -1.11 21.91 5.34
C ASP A 24 -2.47 22.40 5.84
N ARG A 25 -2.89 23.57 5.36
CA ARG A 25 -4.22 24.16 5.69
C ARG A 25 -5.37 23.27 5.18
N ASP A 26 -5.13 22.55 4.08
CA ASP A 26 -6.11 21.65 3.46
C ASP A 26 -6.07 20.22 4.02
N GLY A 27 -5.30 19.99 5.11
CA GLY A 27 -5.14 18.71 5.78
C GLY A 27 -3.72 18.14 5.63
N ASP A 28 -3.33 17.32 6.59
CA ASP A 28 -2.03 16.69 6.65
C ASP A 28 -1.89 15.63 5.55
N ARG A 29 -0.67 15.49 5.00
CA ARG A 29 -0.31 14.45 4.03
C ARG A 29 1.04 13.84 4.36
N THR A 30 1.23 12.57 4.08
CA THR A 30 2.56 11.96 4.09
C THR A 30 3.18 12.04 2.71
N GLU A 31 4.45 12.45 2.64
CA GLU A 31 5.22 12.49 1.40
C GLU A 31 6.04 11.23 1.23
N ILE A 32 6.09 10.71 0.00
CA ILE A 32 6.63 9.39 -0.32
C ILE A 32 7.46 9.49 -1.60
N GLU A 33 8.61 8.82 -1.61
CA GLU A 33 9.33 8.46 -2.83
C GLU A 33 9.16 6.99 -3.13
N LEU A 34 9.01 6.64 -4.40
CA LEU A 34 8.85 5.29 -4.91
C LEU A 34 9.95 4.97 -5.92
N LEU A 35 10.55 3.79 -5.78
CA LEU A 35 11.37 3.14 -6.79
C LEU A 35 10.76 1.76 -7.09
N ALA A 36 10.64 1.40 -8.37
CA ALA A 36 10.14 0.09 -8.76
C ALA A 36 10.86 -0.44 -10.01
N PRO A 37 11.37 -1.68 -9.99
CA PRO A 37 11.88 -2.35 -11.20
C PRO A 37 10.77 -2.52 -12.25
N PRO A 38 11.12 -2.84 -13.52
CA PRO A 38 10.15 -3.18 -14.55
C PRO A 38 9.14 -4.24 -14.08
N ASP A 39 7.88 -4.08 -14.45
CA ASP A 39 6.73 -4.95 -14.15
C ASP A 39 6.31 -5.03 -12.66
N VAL A 40 7.06 -4.41 -11.75
CA VAL A 40 6.71 -4.35 -10.32
C VAL A 40 5.73 -3.21 -10.07
N GLY A 41 4.77 -3.45 -9.15
CA GLY A 41 3.76 -2.46 -8.76
C GLY A 41 2.73 -3.00 -7.77
N ALA A 42 1.77 -2.17 -7.42
CA ALA A 42 0.68 -2.55 -6.51
C ALA A 42 -0.47 -3.24 -7.27
N PRO A 43 -1.02 -4.35 -6.73
CA PRO A 43 -2.21 -4.99 -7.28
C PRO A 43 -3.45 -4.08 -7.13
N MET A 44 -4.57 -4.46 -7.74
CA MET A 44 -5.81 -3.68 -7.68
C MET A 44 -6.31 -3.55 -6.23
N HIS A 45 -6.36 -2.33 -5.73
CA HIS A 45 -6.75 -2.00 -4.37
C HIS A 45 -7.55 -0.70 -4.31
N ARG A 46 -8.08 -0.36 -3.14
CA ARG A 46 -8.87 0.86 -2.91
C ARG A 46 -8.52 1.44 -1.56
N HIS A 47 -8.24 2.74 -1.52
CA HIS A 47 -8.17 3.53 -0.30
C HIS A 47 -9.54 4.13 -0.01
N HIS A 48 -10.17 3.75 1.10
CA HIS A 48 -11.50 4.25 1.45
C HIS A 48 -11.48 5.70 1.94
N LEU A 49 -10.40 6.09 2.60
CA LEU A 49 -10.29 7.36 3.33
C LEU A 49 -9.18 8.28 2.79
N GLN A 50 -8.42 7.85 1.78
CA GLN A 50 -7.24 8.54 1.31
C GLN A 50 -7.30 8.83 -0.19
N GLU A 51 -6.82 9.99 -0.57
CA GLU A 51 -6.42 10.33 -1.93
C GLU A 51 -4.89 10.21 -2.03
N GLU A 52 -4.40 9.78 -3.18
CA GLU A 52 -2.98 9.64 -3.45
C GLU A 52 -2.61 10.40 -4.72
N ALA A 53 -1.38 10.90 -4.78
CA ALA A 53 -0.80 11.41 -6.00
C ALA A 53 0.57 10.78 -6.25
N MET A 54 0.87 10.56 -7.54
CA MET A 54 2.17 10.09 -8.01
C MET A 54 2.64 10.99 -9.16
N THR A 55 3.80 11.60 -8.99
CA THR A 55 4.49 12.37 -10.04
C THR A 55 5.66 11.56 -10.55
N VAL A 56 5.68 11.26 -11.84
CA VAL A 56 6.78 10.50 -12.45
C VAL A 56 8.03 11.37 -12.55
N VAL A 57 9.13 10.90 -11.97
CA VAL A 57 10.46 11.54 -12.04
C VAL A 57 11.28 10.91 -13.16
N ALA A 58 11.21 9.58 -13.31
CA ALA A 58 11.89 8.84 -14.37
C ALA A 58 11.17 7.52 -14.62
N GLY A 59 11.33 6.95 -15.80
CA GLY A 59 10.68 5.70 -16.21
C GLY A 59 9.28 5.95 -16.75
N LYS A 60 8.42 4.93 -16.69
CA LYS A 60 7.05 4.98 -17.22
C LYS A 60 6.08 4.33 -16.24
N LEU A 61 5.15 5.10 -15.73
CA LEU A 61 4.10 4.63 -14.83
C LEU A 61 2.93 4.10 -15.64
N GLY A 62 2.58 2.83 -15.44
CA GLY A 62 1.30 2.26 -15.84
C GLY A 62 0.30 2.39 -14.70
N LEU A 63 -0.95 2.66 -15.05
CA LEU A 63 -2.01 2.88 -14.07
C LEU A 63 -3.34 2.43 -14.65
N GLN A 64 -4.20 1.85 -13.82
CA GLN A 64 -5.55 1.45 -14.20
C GLN A 64 -6.50 1.65 -13.04
N CYS A 65 -7.60 2.37 -13.27
CA CYS A 65 -8.73 2.38 -12.36
C CYS A 65 -9.66 1.19 -12.64
N ASP A 66 -10.39 0.75 -11.61
CA ASP A 66 -11.33 -0.37 -11.70
C ASP A 66 -12.40 -0.08 -12.75
N GLY A 67 -12.59 -1.02 -13.69
CA GLY A 67 -13.50 -0.85 -14.83
C GLY A 67 -13.00 0.02 -15.99
N GLU A 68 -11.81 0.61 -15.90
CA GLU A 68 -11.23 1.47 -16.94
C GLU A 68 -10.11 0.77 -17.73
N GLN A 69 -9.75 1.34 -18.90
CA GLN A 69 -8.57 0.92 -19.65
C GLN A 69 -7.29 1.44 -18.97
N PRO A 70 -6.18 0.72 -19.11
CA PRO A 70 -4.88 1.20 -18.63
C PRO A 70 -4.50 2.56 -19.21
N ARG A 71 -3.89 3.40 -18.38
CA ARG A 71 -3.29 4.68 -18.75
C ARG A 71 -1.82 4.66 -18.42
N TYR A 72 -1.07 5.55 -19.02
CA TYR A 72 0.37 5.68 -18.79
C TYR A 72 0.72 7.13 -18.50
N ALA A 73 1.73 7.32 -17.65
CA ALA A 73 2.29 8.64 -17.37
C ALA A 73 3.81 8.61 -17.57
N GLU A 74 4.32 9.70 -18.12
CA GLU A 74 5.72 9.92 -18.47
C GLU A 74 6.35 10.93 -17.49
N PRO A 75 7.69 11.12 -17.47
CA PRO A 75 8.35 12.04 -16.59
C PRO A 75 7.78 13.47 -16.65
N GLY A 76 7.50 14.04 -15.45
CA GLY A 76 6.84 15.34 -15.26
C GLY A 76 5.33 15.28 -15.12
N GLU A 77 4.69 14.16 -15.46
CA GLU A 77 3.25 13.99 -15.30
C GLU A 77 2.87 13.56 -13.88
N THR A 78 1.77 14.11 -13.39
CA THR A 78 1.19 13.75 -12.09
C THR A 78 -0.16 13.07 -12.27
N VAL A 79 -0.33 11.95 -11.59
CA VAL A 79 -1.58 11.22 -11.51
C VAL A 79 -2.16 11.37 -10.13
N ILE A 80 -3.48 11.63 -10.03
CA ILE A 80 -4.22 11.67 -8.78
C ILE A 80 -5.19 10.49 -8.75
N LEU A 81 -5.09 9.71 -7.69
CA LEU A 81 -5.90 8.52 -7.39
C LEU A 81 -6.88 8.91 -6.28
N LYS A 82 -8.13 9.14 -6.65
CA LYS A 82 -9.13 9.67 -5.73
C LYS A 82 -9.55 8.63 -4.68
N GLN A 83 -9.89 9.14 -3.50
CA GLN A 83 -10.52 8.37 -2.42
C GLN A 83 -11.67 7.51 -2.97
N GLY A 84 -11.76 6.25 -2.52
CA GLY A 84 -12.83 5.32 -2.86
C GLY A 84 -12.75 4.70 -4.26
N VAL A 85 -11.82 5.14 -5.11
CA VAL A 85 -11.64 4.58 -6.45
C VAL A 85 -10.67 3.40 -6.40
N GLY A 86 -11.11 2.22 -6.90
CA GLY A 86 -10.24 1.07 -7.07
C GLY A 86 -9.18 1.35 -8.14
N HIS A 87 -7.92 1.03 -7.86
CA HIS A 87 -6.83 1.27 -8.80
C HIS A 87 -5.66 0.31 -8.59
N ARG A 88 -4.83 0.20 -9.61
CA ARG A 88 -3.51 -0.44 -9.57
C ARG A 88 -2.51 0.41 -10.34
N TRP A 89 -1.23 0.25 -10.00
CA TRP A 89 -0.14 0.85 -10.75
C TRP A 89 1.01 -0.15 -10.92
N TRP A 90 1.86 0.06 -11.92
CA TRP A 90 3.06 -0.76 -12.18
C TRP A 90 4.10 0.05 -12.96
N ASN A 91 5.33 -0.40 -12.92
CA ASN A 91 6.35 0.09 -13.83
C ASN A 91 6.11 -0.50 -15.23
N ALA A 92 5.62 0.32 -16.16
CA ALA A 92 5.32 -0.06 -17.53
C ALA A 92 6.51 0.18 -18.49
N GLY A 93 7.66 0.57 -17.95
CA GLY A 93 8.89 0.79 -18.70
C GLY A 93 9.84 -0.40 -18.63
N THR A 94 11.00 -0.23 -19.27
CA THR A 94 12.10 -1.22 -19.28
C THR A 94 13.24 -0.83 -18.34
N THR A 95 13.14 0.31 -17.69
CA THR A 95 14.11 0.84 -16.70
C THR A 95 13.40 1.07 -15.37
N GLU A 96 14.15 1.37 -14.31
CA GLU A 96 13.59 1.70 -13.01
C GLU A 96 12.60 2.87 -13.10
N LEU A 97 11.39 2.68 -12.56
CA LEU A 97 10.42 3.75 -12.34
C LEU A 97 10.79 4.49 -11.05
N ARG A 98 10.78 5.82 -11.13
CA ARG A 98 10.97 6.70 -9.97
C ARG A 98 9.82 7.68 -9.91
N CYS A 99 9.13 7.73 -8.78
CA CYS A 99 8.07 8.68 -8.53
C CYS A 99 8.30 9.40 -7.20
N THR A 100 7.81 10.62 -7.11
CA THR A 100 7.46 11.28 -5.86
C THR A 100 5.96 11.30 -5.72
N GLY A 101 5.44 11.35 -4.50
CA GLY A 101 4.00 11.36 -4.30
C GLY A 101 3.61 11.67 -2.87
N TRP A 102 2.34 11.58 -2.61
CA TRP A 102 1.78 11.76 -1.27
C TRP A 102 0.49 10.96 -1.10
N ALA A 103 0.16 10.65 0.16
CA ALA A 103 -1.15 10.14 0.58
C ALA A 103 -1.79 11.12 1.58
N LYS A 104 -3.07 11.44 1.38
CA LYS A 104 -3.81 12.45 2.16
C LYS A 104 -5.23 11.95 2.49
N PRO A 105 -5.62 11.95 3.77
CA PRO A 105 -4.78 12.13 4.95
C PRO A 105 -3.78 10.99 5.14
N PRO A 106 -2.76 11.14 5.99
CA PRO A 106 -1.76 10.07 6.22
C PRO A 106 -2.38 8.78 6.77
N ASN A 107 -3.33 8.90 7.70
CA ASN A 107 -3.93 7.76 8.42
C ASN A 107 -2.87 6.72 8.83
N ASN A 108 -3.14 5.42 8.60
CA ASN A 108 -2.24 4.34 8.95
C ASN A 108 -1.42 3.79 7.76
N ILE A 109 -1.33 4.52 6.62
CA ILE A 109 -0.69 4.01 5.40
C ILE A 109 0.77 3.60 5.61
N GLU A 110 1.55 4.40 6.34
CA GLU A 110 2.95 4.09 6.63
C GLU A 110 3.09 2.79 7.44
N TYR A 111 2.31 2.65 8.51
CA TYR A 111 2.32 1.43 9.31
C TYR A 111 1.88 0.21 8.50
N PHE A 112 0.77 0.33 7.77
CA PHE A 112 0.22 -0.74 6.96
C PHE A 112 1.22 -1.23 5.92
N LEU A 113 1.81 -0.32 5.13
CA LEU A 113 2.78 -0.67 4.09
C LEU A 113 4.08 -1.22 4.70
N THR A 114 4.55 -0.69 5.82
CA THR A 114 5.73 -1.23 6.53
C THR A 114 5.49 -2.68 6.94
N ALA A 115 4.37 -2.97 7.60
CA ALA A 115 4.05 -4.32 8.05
C ALA A 115 3.82 -5.30 6.88
N LEU A 116 3.20 -4.81 5.81
CA LEU A 116 2.96 -5.59 4.59
C LEU A 116 4.27 -5.95 3.88
N PHE A 117 5.15 -4.97 3.64
CA PHE A 117 6.44 -5.16 2.97
C PHE A 117 7.37 -6.05 3.77
N ASP A 118 7.41 -5.88 5.09
CA ASP A 118 8.13 -6.78 5.99
C ASP A 118 7.65 -8.22 5.89
N SER A 119 6.33 -8.43 5.75
CA SER A 119 5.76 -9.75 5.57
C SER A 119 6.13 -10.36 4.21
N MET A 120 6.08 -9.57 3.14
CA MET A 120 6.48 -9.98 1.79
C MET A 120 7.95 -10.36 1.73
N LYS A 121 8.82 -9.53 2.31
CA LYS A 121 10.27 -9.77 2.37
C LYS A 121 10.60 -11.05 3.14
N ARG A 122 9.95 -11.30 4.28
CA ARG A 122 10.13 -12.55 5.05
C ARG A 122 9.65 -13.78 4.30
N GLY A 123 8.60 -13.66 3.51
CA GLY A 123 8.03 -14.74 2.71
C GLY A 123 8.85 -15.13 1.49
N GLY A 124 9.69 -14.23 0.98
CA GLY A 124 10.57 -14.45 -0.20
C GLY A 124 9.81 -14.74 -1.51
N SER A 125 8.50 -14.48 -1.55
CA SER A 125 7.62 -14.83 -2.67
C SER A 125 6.88 -13.61 -3.26
N GLY A 126 7.27 -12.39 -2.88
CA GLY A 126 6.59 -11.17 -3.28
C GLY A 126 5.15 -11.04 -2.76
N ARG A 127 4.75 -11.93 -1.84
CA ARG A 127 3.42 -11.94 -1.24
C ARG A 127 3.51 -12.00 0.28
N PRO A 128 2.61 -11.31 1.00
CA PRO A 128 2.57 -11.43 2.44
C PRO A 128 2.17 -12.85 2.88
N GLY A 129 2.68 -13.30 4.01
CA GLY A 129 2.26 -14.56 4.62
C GLY A 129 0.76 -14.55 4.94
N PHE A 130 0.10 -15.69 4.84
CA PHE A 130 -1.37 -15.81 5.03
C PHE A 130 -1.88 -15.23 6.34
N PHE A 131 -1.20 -15.49 7.45
CA PHE A 131 -1.57 -14.93 8.76
C PHE A 131 -1.43 -13.40 8.77
N ASP A 132 -0.33 -12.88 8.22
CA ASP A 132 -0.09 -11.45 8.17
C ASP A 132 -1.12 -10.74 7.31
N ALA A 133 -1.40 -11.29 6.11
CA ALA A 133 -2.45 -10.78 5.23
C ALA A 133 -3.82 -10.77 5.92
N ALA A 134 -4.22 -11.89 6.56
CA ALA A 134 -5.49 -11.98 7.27
C ALA A 134 -5.59 -10.93 8.38
N SER A 135 -4.53 -10.72 9.16
CA SER A 135 -4.50 -9.74 10.24
C SER A 135 -4.57 -8.30 9.72
N LEU A 136 -3.65 -7.92 8.83
CA LEU A 136 -3.54 -6.55 8.34
C LEU A 136 -4.77 -6.12 7.53
N LEU A 137 -5.24 -6.96 6.60
CA LEU A 137 -6.38 -6.63 5.75
C LEU A 137 -7.71 -6.65 6.51
N THR A 138 -7.84 -7.45 7.57
CA THR A 138 -9.03 -7.41 8.43
C THR A 138 -9.00 -6.18 9.34
N ARG A 139 -7.85 -5.87 9.94
CA ARG A 139 -7.71 -4.73 10.86
C ARG A 139 -7.96 -3.41 10.14
N TYR A 140 -7.31 -3.19 9.00
CA TYR A 140 -7.36 -1.92 8.27
C TYR A 140 -8.40 -1.90 7.14
N ARG A 141 -9.40 -2.78 7.18
CA ARG A 141 -10.46 -2.89 6.16
C ARG A 141 -11.28 -1.60 5.95
N SER A 142 -11.33 -0.72 6.94
CA SER A 142 -11.96 0.60 6.85
C SER A 142 -11.12 1.62 6.07
N GLU A 143 -9.81 1.39 5.95
CA GLU A 143 -8.89 2.29 5.27
C GLU A 143 -8.48 1.78 3.88
N ILE A 144 -8.19 0.47 3.75
CA ILE A 144 -7.71 -0.14 2.52
C ILE A 144 -8.38 -1.50 2.25
N ARG A 145 -8.65 -1.78 0.97
CA ARG A 145 -9.17 -3.06 0.51
C ARG A 145 -8.46 -3.53 -0.75
N MET A 146 -8.01 -4.79 -0.76
CA MET A 146 -7.50 -5.46 -1.94
C MET A 146 -8.66 -6.01 -2.76
N LEU A 147 -8.81 -5.58 -4.02
CA LEU A 147 -9.96 -5.95 -4.86
C LEU A 147 -9.76 -7.30 -5.58
N GLU A 148 -8.53 -7.79 -5.64
CA GLU A 148 -8.20 -9.08 -6.26
C GLU A 148 -8.37 -10.26 -5.30
N ILE A 149 -8.62 -10.02 -4.00
CA ILE A 149 -8.86 -11.10 -3.04
C ILE A 149 -10.29 -11.61 -3.20
N PRO A 150 -10.48 -12.90 -3.50
CA PRO A 150 -11.82 -13.49 -3.61
C PRO A 150 -12.61 -13.34 -2.31
N ALA A 151 -13.90 -13.02 -2.43
CA ALA A 151 -14.77 -12.86 -1.26
C ALA A 151 -14.82 -14.08 -0.33
N VAL A 152 -14.60 -15.29 -0.86
CA VAL A 152 -14.52 -16.51 -0.06
C VAL A 152 -13.31 -16.50 0.87
N VAL A 153 -12.18 -15.92 0.45
CA VAL A 153 -10.99 -15.79 1.28
C VAL A 153 -11.25 -14.82 2.45
N GLU A 154 -11.82 -13.65 2.16
CA GLU A 154 -12.17 -12.66 3.18
C GLU A 154 -13.25 -13.19 4.17
N LYS A 155 -14.28 -13.90 3.66
CA LYS A 155 -15.43 -14.31 4.47
C LYS A 155 -15.27 -15.67 5.17
N VAL A 156 -14.37 -16.52 4.69
CA VAL A 156 -14.19 -17.88 5.22
C VAL A 156 -12.77 -18.10 5.73
N ALA A 157 -11.74 -17.84 4.90
CA ALA A 157 -10.37 -18.13 5.30
C ALA A 157 -9.87 -17.19 6.40
N PHE A 158 -10.07 -15.88 6.29
CA PHE A 158 -9.62 -14.94 7.32
C PHE A 158 -10.25 -15.18 8.70
N PRO A 159 -11.58 -15.38 8.85
CA PRO A 159 -12.19 -15.72 10.13
C PRO A 159 -11.64 -17.00 10.80
N VAL A 160 -11.13 -17.95 10.00
CA VAL A 160 -10.47 -19.16 10.52
C VAL A 160 -9.01 -18.87 10.89
N LEU A 161 -8.30 -18.12 10.05
CA LEU A 161 -6.88 -17.80 10.26
C LEU A 161 -6.66 -16.88 11.46
N LEU A 162 -7.57 -15.94 11.73
CA LEU A 162 -7.43 -14.99 12.84
C LEU A 162 -7.32 -15.66 14.21
N PRO A 163 -8.28 -16.49 14.68
CA PRO A 163 -8.16 -17.15 15.97
C PRO A 163 -6.99 -18.13 16.00
N LEU A 164 -6.75 -18.86 14.92
CA LEU A 164 -5.62 -19.78 14.83
C LEU A 164 -4.27 -19.05 14.95
N GLY A 165 -4.11 -17.93 14.25
CA GLY A 165 -2.90 -17.11 14.32
C GLY A 165 -2.68 -16.51 15.71
N THR A 166 -3.76 -16.11 16.41
CA THR A 166 -3.69 -15.67 17.83
C THR A 166 -3.18 -16.79 18.71
N MET A 167 -3.75 -17.99 18.62
CA MET A 167 -3.33 -19.15 19.41
C MET A 167 -1.85 -19.52 19.16
N LEU A 168 -1.36 -19.30 17.94
CA LEU A 168 0.02 -19.60 17.53
C LEU A 168 1.00 -18.44 17.76
N GLY A 169 0.59 -17.32 18.39
CA GLY A 169 1.43 -16.13 18.61
C GLY A 169 1.89 -15.44 17.33
N LYS A 170 1.21 -15.67 16.18
CA LYS A 170 1.61 -15.09 14.89
C LYS A 170 1.43 -13.58 14.83
N TYR A 171 0.60 -13.02 15.69
CA TYR A 171 0.23 -11.60 15.70
C TYR A 171 0.91 -10.78 16.78
N ASP A 172 1.79 -11.38 17.60
CA ASP A 172 2.52 -10.67 18.67
C ASP A 172 3.34 -9.49 18.13
N LYS A 173 3.83 -9.61 16.90
CA LYS A 173 4.53 -8.55 16.16
C LYS A 173 3.64 -7.35 15.80
N PHE A 174 2.32 -7.48 15.84
CA PHE A 174 1.33 -6.44 15.56
C PHE A 174 0.65 -5.89 16.82
N LYS A 175 1.15 -6.25 18.02
CA LYS A 175 0.56 -5.82 19.30
C LYS A 175 0.49 -4.30 19.47
N ASP A 176 1.46 -3.59 18.89
CA ASP A 176 1.56 -2.13 18.93
C ASP A 176 0.98 -1.45 17.67
N ALA A 177 0.19 -2.19 16.89
CA ALA A 177 -0.46 -1.68 15.68
C ALA A 177 -1.43 -0.54 16.04
N PRO A 178 -1.37 0.61 15.35
CA PRO A 178 -2.30 1.71 15.58
C PRO A 178 -3.74 1.28 15.32
N GLU A 179 -4.68 1.94 15.99
CA GLU A 179 -6.10 1.70 15.74
C GLU A 179 -6.49 2.16 14.34
N PRO A 180 -7.33 1.37 13.62
CA PRO A 180 -7.81 1.77 12.31
C PRO A 180 -8.67 3.03 12.39
N VAL A 181 -8.53 3.88 11.39
CA VAL A 181 -9.39 5.05 11.23
C VAL A 181 -10.74 4.59 10.67
N MET A 182 -11.82 5.10 11.24
CA MET A 182 -13.18 4.82 10.81
C MET A 182 -13.73 6.05 10.08
N GLU A 183 -14.55 5.82 9.07
CA GLU A 183 -15.35 6.88 8.45
C GLU A 183 -16.29 7.49 9.50
N ALA A 184 -16.34 8.83 9.59
CA ALA A 184 -17.16 9.56 10.55
C ALA A 184 -18.65 9.59 10.15
#